data_15830df408468d3eac037a22ddf15e37
#
_entry.id   15830df408468d3eac037a22ddf15e37
#
_cell.length_a   1.000
_cell.length_b   1.000
_cell.length_c   1.000
_cell.angle_alpha   90.00
_cell.angle_beta   90.00
_cell.angle_gamma   90.00
#
_symmetry.space_group_name_H-M   'P 1'
#
loop_
_entity.id
_entity.type
_entity.pdbx_description
1 polymer ?
#
loop_
_entity_poly.entity_id
_entity_poly.type
_entity_poly.pdbx_seq_one_letter_code
_entity_poly.pdbx_strand_id
1 'polypeptide(L)'
;IKYVVPVTEGFHKYRIDLLEDLSLANISVKQGNNNYVIKPRWMNVEPGEYAVTITTDNLRRLFIEFGDSERAGRTLQANETVIIGILETYGEVDVNRLKDAALLDVLTNDEQRVSVRFKAGGLIREGVDPLAVSELRLLSSYPSLYDEDAVFLGNFDYAVRKKFMKRAQFISVWNETLQEQHFAITYRDINHLNLVVVAKNPAEQATLEQDICRYIGYCDNLYEGKVNVHEVVEKPIEVKIKGSLASVHNTDMVKTQIKELLVERYGRESLSSSRWLVNGFNTQEMGKLINDNIVAFQDRMSDFTIMLSNELNKPNEWVYVTKDSITVELERTADISGATWTL
;
A
#
# COMPACT_ATOMS: atom_id res chain seq x y z
N ILE A 1 10.92 -14.92 23.45
CA ILE A 1 12.23 -15.63 23.43
C ILE A 1 13.11 -15.03 24.52
N LYS A 2 13.72 -15.89 25.33
CA LYS A 2 14.74 -15.49 26.29
C LYS A 2 16.10 -15.84 25.72
N TYR A 3 16.90 -14.82 25.43
CA TYR A 3 18.23 -14.97 24.85
C TYR A 3 19.30 -14.63 25.89
N VAL A 4 20.23 -15.54 26.11
CA VAL A 4 21.39 -15.33 26.99
C VAL A 4 22.60 -15.10 26.06
N VAL A 5 23.27 -13.99 26.25
CA VAL A 5 24.39 -13.57 25.39
C VAL A 5 25.59 -14.48 25.64
N PRO A 6 26.12 -15.17 24.62
CA PRO A 6 27.23 -16.12 24.83
C PRO A 6 28.59 -15.42 24.99
N VAL A 7 28.80 -14.34 24.28
CA VAL A 7 30.10 -13.62 24.22
C VAL A 7 29.84 -12.13 24.12
N THR A 8 30.69 -11.33 24.74
CA THR A 8 30.71 -9.88 24.58
C THR A 8 31.29 -9.52 23.23
N GLU A 9 30.49 -8.95 22.33
CA GLU A 9 30.89 -8.58 20.99
C GLU A 9 30.14 -7.31 20.56
N GLY A 10 30.83 -6.36 19.93
CA GLY A 10 30.21 -5.19 19.31
C GLY A 10 29.42 -5.59 18.06
N PHE A 11 28.29 -4.96 17.83
CA PHE A 11 27.36 -5.26 16.76
C PHE A 11 26.93 -6.73 16.69
N HIS A 12 26.71 -7.32 17.88
CA HIS A 12 26.29 -8.71 18.02
C HIS A 12 24.94 -8.94 17.32
N LYS A 13 24.85 -10.02 16.51
CA LYS A 13 23.66 -10.40 15.76
C LYS A 13 23.00 -11.64 16.34
N TYR A 14 21.72 -11.53 16.61
CA TYR A 14 20.89 -12.66 17.00
C TYR A 14 19.91 -13.00 15.88
N ARG A 15 19.91 -14.28 15.47
CA ARG A 15 19.05 -14.77 14.39
C ARG A 15 17.81 -15.44 14.95
N ILE A 16 16.67 -15.18 14.30
CA ILE A 16 15.38 -15.80 14.58
C ILE A 16 14.79 -16.28 13.24
N ASP A 17 14.36 -17.53 13.20
CA ASP A 17 13.65 -18.09 12.07
C ASP A 17 12.14 -17.88 12.30
N LEU A 18 11.46 -17.16 11.40
CA LEU A 18 10.03 -16.89 11.48
C LEU A 18 9.23 -18.07 10.94
N LEU A 19 8.02 -18.27 11.46
CA LEU A 19 7.10 -19.31 10.99
C LEU A 19 6.63 -19.03 9.55
N GLU A 20 6.49 -20.08 8.74
CA GLU A 20 6.22 -19.93 7.29
C GLU A 20 4.86 -19.32 6.99
N ASP A 21 3.84 -19.64 7.76
CA ASP A 21 2.44 -19.27 7.50
C ASP A 21 2.00 -18.00 8.24
N LEU A 22 2.89 -17.37 9.02
CA LEU A 22 2.57 -16.20 9.82
C LEU A 22 3.34 -14.97 9.36
N SER A 23 2.71 -13.82 9.52
CA SER A 23 3.29 -12.52 9.27
C SER A 23 3.74 -11.84 10.55
N LEU A 24 4.92 -11.23 10.54
CA LEU A 24 5.44 -10.52 11.68
C LEU A 24 4.64 -9.22 11.90
N ALA A 25 3.95 -9.11 13.03
CA ALA A 25 3.17 -7.94 13.39
C ALA A 25 3.95 -6.96 14.28
N ASN A 26 4.73 -7.47 15.24
CA ASN A 26 5.51 -6.61 16.12
C ASN A 26 6.71 -7.35 16.71
N ILE A 27 7.76 -6.58 16.99
CA ILE A 27 8.94 -7.04 17.72
C ILE A 27 9.18 -6.09 18.88
N SER A 28 9.53 -6.63 20.02
CA SER A 28 10.00 -5.87 21.16
C SER A 28 11.25 -6.49 21.74
N VAL A 29 12.21 -5.66 22.13
CA VAL A 29 13.48 -6.12 22.72
C VAL A 29 13.65 -5.43 24.07
N LYS A 30 13.88 -6.21 25.13
CA LYS A 30 13.97 -5.71 26.50
C LYS A 30 15.16 -6.33 27.23
N GLN A 31 15.81 -5.54 28.05
CA GLN A 31 16.85 -6.00 28.96
C GLN A 31 16.58 -5.45 30.38
N GLY A 32 16.17 -6.31 31.26
CA GLY A 32 15.67 -5.87 32.57
C GLY A 32 14.48 -4.93 32.44
N ASN A 33 14.60 -3.72 32.95
CA ASN A 33 13.57 -2.67 32.86
C ASN A 33 13.74 -1.76 31.60
N ASN A 34 14.81 -1.94 30.83
CA ASN A 34 15.09 -1.08 29.68
C ASN A 34 14.52 -1.69 28.41
N ASN A 35 13.80 -0.87 27.64
CA ASN A 35 13.34 -1.23 26.30
C ASN A 35 14.35 -0.73 25.29
N TYR A 36 14.66 -1.56 24.29
CA TYR A 36 15.42 -1.13 23.14
C TYR A 36 14.52 -0.44 22.12
N VAL A 37 15.01 0.67 21.58
CA VAL A 37 14.37 1.36 20.45
C VAL A 37 14.81 0.70 19.16
N ILE A 38 13.87 0.33 18.32
CA ILE A 38 14.18 -0.23 16.99
C ILE A 38 14.48 0.94 16.06
N LYS A 39 15.68 0.98 15.52
CA LYS A 39 16.12 1.98 14.55
C LYS A 39 16.34 1.32 13.17
N PRO A 40 15.98 1.98 12.07
CA PRO A 40 16.21 1.43 10.74
C PRO A 40 17.70 1.34 10.38
N ARG A 41 18.51 2.21 10.98
CA ARG A 41 19.98 2.31 10.76
C ARG A 41 20.66 2.82 12.01
N TRP A 42 21.98 2.63 12.10
CA TRP A 42 22.83 3.14 13.18
C TRP A 42 23.12 4.66 13.10
N MET A 43 22.43 5.39 12.23
CA MET A 43 22.55 6.85 12.15
C MET A 43 21.83 7.50 13.34
N ASN A 44 22.46 8.51 13.93
CA ASN A 44 21.93 9.27 15.06
C ASN A 44 21.62 8.39 16.29
N VAL A 45 22.42 7.37 16.52
CA VAL A 45 22.38 6.53 17.72
C VAL A 45 23.64 6.81 18.54
N GLU A 46 23.48 7.23 19.78
CA GLU A 46 24.59 7.54 20.64
C GLU A 46 25.22 6.27 21.25
N PRO A 47 26.55 6.28 21.55
CA PRO A 47 27.18 5.22 22.32
C PRO A 47 26.49 4.97 23.65
N GLY A 48 26.17 3.69 23.94
CA GLY A 48 25.46 3.29 25.15
C GLY A 48 23.93 3.38 25.09
N GLU A 49 23.35 3.92 24.02
CA GLU A 49 21.89 3.97 23.81
C GLU A 49 21.30 2.56 23.64
N TYR A 50 20.15 2.30 24.25
CA TYR A 50 19.40 1.05 24.07
C TYR A 50 18.68 1.06 22.71
N ALA A 51 19.44 0.81 21.66
CA ALA A 51 18.94 0.74 20.29
C ALA A 51 19.32 -0.60 19.64
N VAL A 52 18.50 -1.06 18.71
CA VAL A 52 18.74 -2.23 17.86
C VAL A 52 18.33 -1.94 16.44
N THR A 53 19.01 -2.56 15.48
CA THR A 53 18.56 -2.61 14.10
C THR A 53 18.01 -3.99 13.77
N ILE A 54 17.03 -4.05 12.89
CA ILE A 54 16.39 -5.30 12.49
C ILE A 54 16.47 -5.42 10.97
N THR A 55 17.00 -6.54 10.52
CA THR A 55 17.08 -6.87 9.10
C THR A 55 16.49 -8.26 8.83
N THR A 56 15.98 -8.47 7.63
CA THR A 56 15.44 -9.75 7.19
C THR A 56 16.13 -10.20 5.91
N ASP A 57 16.17 -11.50 5.69
CA ASP A 57 16.65 -12.07 4.42
C ASP A 57 15.50 -12.76 3.65
N ASN A 58 15.84 -13.24 2.45
CA ASN A 58 14.89 -13.92 1.56
C ASN A 58 14.39 -15.28 2.10
N LEU A 59 15.01 -15.81 3.16
CA LEU A 59 14.66 -17.08 3.79
C LEU A 59 13.80 -16.88 5.05
N ARG A 60 13.16 -15.72 5.20
CA ARG A 60 12.33 -15.35 6.37
C ARG A 60 13.09 -15.42 7.70
N ARG A 61 14.41 -15.21 7.66
CA ARG A 61 15.24 -15.08 8.85
C ARG A 61 15.31 -13.63 9.28
N LEU A 62 15.06 -13.40 10.55
CA LEU A 62 15.15 -12.12 11.20
C LEU A 62 16.48 -12.02 11.93
N PHE A 63 17.20 -10.94 11.72
CA PHE A 63 18.44 -10.63 12.41
C PHE A 63 18.24 -9.37 13.26
N ILE A 64 18.40 -9.52 14.56
CA ILE A 64 18.44 -8.39 15.51
C ILE A 64 19.90 -8.10 15.78
N GLU A 65 20.37 -6.93 15.39
CA GLU A 65 21.73 -6.46 15.60
C GLU A 65 21.74 -5.46 16.75
N PHE A 66 22.53 -5.74 17.77
CA PHE A 66 22.76 -4.88 18.92
C PHE A 66 23.93 -3.95 18.64
N GLY A 67 24.04 -2.85 19.39
CA GLY A 67 25.04 -1.83 19.13
C GLY A 67 26.45 -2.17 19.65
N ASP A 68 27.31 -1.17 19.53
CA ASP A 68 28.66 -1.12 20.06
C ASP A 68 28.82 0.14 20.91
N SER A 69 29.10 -0.03 22.19
CA SER A 69 29.22 1.07 23.16
C SER A 69 30.35 2.06 22.86
N GLU A 70 31.29 1.72 21.96
CA GLU A 70 32.34 2.62 21.52
C GLU A 70 31.92 3.45 20.28
N ARG A 71 30.93 2.98 19.51
CA ARG A 71 30.55 3.58 18.22
C ARG A 71 29.10 4.05 18.19
N ALA A 72 28.16 3.12 18.35
CA ALA A 72 26.73 3.43 18.30
C ALA A 72 25.91 2.35 19.03
N GLY A 73 25.02 2.76 19.92
CA GLY A 73 24.22 1.85 20.71
C GLY A 73 25.00 1.19 21.85
N ARG A 74 24.45 0.10 22.39
CA ARG A 74 25.01 -0.59 23.57
C ARG A 74 25.54 -1.98 23.19
N THR A 75 26.77 -2.29 23.63
CA THR A 75 27.35 -3.64 23.55
C THR A 75 26.71 -4.54 24.59
N LEU A 76 26.24 -5.72 24.19
CA LEU A 76 25.79 -6.76 25.11
C LEU A 76 26.99 -7.45 25.76
N GLN A 77 26.88 -7.65 27.06
CA GLN A 77 27.91 -8.37 27.83
C GLN A 77 27.58 -9.87 27.88
N ALA A 78 28.61 -10.72 27.95
CA ALA A 78 28.44 -12.15 28.15
C ALA A 78 27.57 -12.44 29.39
N ASN A 79 26.69 -13.41 29.30
CA ASN A 79 25.72 -13.82 30.32
C ASN A 79 24.59 -12.81 30.60
N GLU A 80 24.53 -11.67 29.95
CA GLU A 80 23.32 -10.82 30.00
C GLU A 80 22.13 -11.54 29.36
N THR A 81 20.95 -11.28 29.88
CA THR A 81 19.72 -11.84 29.34
C THR A 81 18.91 -10.76 28.66
N VAL A 82 18.56 -11.01 27.41
CA VAL A 82 17.66 -10.17 26.60
C VAL A 82 16.36 -10.94 26.38
N ILE A 83 15.23 -10.26 26.54
CA ILE A 83 13.90 -10.79 26.26
C ILE A 83 13.45 -10.21 24.92
N ILE A 84 13.20 -11.07 23.94
CA ILE A 84 12.72 -10.70 22.62
C ILE A 84 11.28 -11.18 22.51
N GLY A 85 10.34 -10.24 22.42
CA GLY A 85 8.93 -10.50 22.15
C GLY A 85 8.67 -10.43 20.66
N ILE A 86 8.11 -11.48 20.09
CA ILE A 86 7.69 -11.55 18.69
C ILE A 86 6.19 -11.76 18.68
N LEU A 87 5.49 -10.93 17.95
CA LEU A 87 4.07 -11.10 17.68
C LEU A 87 3.90 -11.44 16.22
N GLU A 88 3.46 -12.64 15.95
CA GLU A 88 3.13 -13.14 14.62
C GLU A 88 1.60 -13.23 14.48
N THR A 89 1.09 -13.00 13.28
CA THR A 89 -0.34 -12.97 12.97
C THR A 89 -0.61 -13.60 11.60
N TYR A 90 -1.81 -14.10 11.42
CA TYR A 90 -2.29 -14.60 10.13
C TYR A 90 -2.60 -13.48 9.11
N GLY A 91 -2.48 -12.20 9.49
CA GLY A 91 -2.80 -11.09 8.62
C GLY A 91 -4.30 -10.88 8.44
N GLU A 92 -4.76 -10.83 7.19
CA GLU A 92 -6.18 -10.71 6.87
C GLU A 92 -6.91 -12.03 7.13
N VAL A 93 -7.95 -11.98 7.96
CA VAL A 93 -8.80 -13.13 8.31
C VAL A 93 -10.23 -12.83 7.93
N ASP A 94 -10.85 -13.72 7.17
CA ASP A 94 -12.28 -13.62 6.83
C ASP A 94 -13.16 -13.84 8.06
N VAL A 95 -13.48 -12.77 8.76
CA VAL A 95 -14.34 -12.79 9.95
C VAL A 95 -15.77 -13.20 9.68
N ASN A 96 -16.24 -13.18 8.42
CA ASN A 96 -17.58 -13.66 8.07
C ASN A 96 -17.74 -15.17 8.29
N ARG A 97 -16.62 -15.90 8.35
CA ARG A 97 -16.59 -17.32 8.67
C ARG A 97 -16.69 -17.60 10.17
N LEU A 98 -16.40 -16.60 11.01
CA LEU A 98 -16.47 -16.71 12.47
C LEU A 98 -17.89 -16.43 12.94
N LYS A 99 -18.76 -17.43 12.89
CA LYS A 99 -20.18 -17.27 13.30
C LYS A 99 -20.37 -17.41 14.79
N ASP A 100 -19.70 -18.35 15.41
CA ASP A 100 -19.83 -18.67 16.83
C ASP A 100 -18.46 -19.04 17.41
N ALA A 101 -18.23 -18.63 18.67
CA ALA A 101 -17.05 -19.02 19.42
C ALA A 101 -17.47 -19.97 20.57
N ALA A 102 -16.67 -20.97 20.83
CA ALA A 102 -16.83 -21.88 21.96
C ALA A 102 -15.61 -21.81 22.87
N LEU A 103 -15.81 -22.07 24.14
CA LEU A 103 -14.72 -22.24 25.08
C LEU A 103 -14.00 -23.56 24.77
N LEU A 104 -12.67 -23.51 24.63
CA LEU A 104 -11.86 -24.71 24.35
C LEU A 104 -11.80 -25.64 25.56
N ASP A 105 -11.65 -25.07 26.77
CA ASP A 105 -11.59 -25.80 28.03
C ASP A 105 -12.72 -25.33 28.93
N VAL A 106 -13.69 -26.21 29.19
CA VAL A 106 -14.80 -25.97 30.08
C VAL A 106 -14.45 -26.53 31.44
N LEU A 107 -14.15 -25.68 32.40
CA LEU A 107 -13.72 -26.08 33.75
C LEU A 107 -14.88 -26.25 34.73
N THR A 108 -16.00 -25.54 34.49
CA THR A 108 -17.16 -25.54 35.39
C THR A 108 -18.49 -25.65 34.65
N ASN A 109 -19.55 -26.06 35.35
CA ASN A 109 -20.91 -26.09 34.79
C ASN A 109 -21.44 -24.70 34.42
N ASP A 110 -20.94 -23.64 35.00
CA ASP A 110 -21.33 -22.28 34.69
C ASP A 110 -20.70 -21.82 33.39
N GLU A 111 -19.49 -22.24 33.03
CA GLU A 111 -18.83 -21.97 31.78
C GLU A 111 -19.56 -22.61 30.58
N GLN A 112 -20.22 -23.77 30.77
CA GLN A 112 -21.06 -24.40 29.74
C GLN A 112 -22.27 -23.56 29.33
N ARG A 113 -22.66 -22.60 30.13
CA ARG A 113 -23.78 -21.68 29.85
C ARG A 113 -23.35 -20.41 29.09
N VAL A 114 -22.05 -20.20 28.95
CA VAL A 114 -21.51 -19.05 28.26
C VAL A 114 -21.54 -19.29 26.74
N SER A 115 -22.27 -18.48 26.02
CA SER A 115 -22.22 -18.43 24.56
C SER A 115 -21.59 -17.12 24.10
N VAL A 116 -20.60 -17.22 23.24
CA VAL A 116 -19.92 -16.05 22.64
C VAL A 116 -20.36 -15.96 21.19
N ARG A 117 -20.93 -14.83 20.80
CA ARG A 117 -21.35 -14.55 19.42
C ARG A 117 -20.69 -13.28 18.93
N PHE A 118 -20.23 -13.29 17.70
CA PHE A 118 -19.75 -12.08 17.04
C PHE A 118 -20.95 -11.20 16.65
N LYS A 119 -20.88 -9.92 17.03
CA LYS A 119 -21.91 -8.96 16.66
C LYS A 119 -21.76 -8.62 15.18
N ALA A 120 -22.85 -8.71 14.42
CA ALA A 120 -22.86 -8.24 13.04
C ALA A 120 -22.44 -6.75 12.96
N GLY A 121 -21.47 -6.43 12.11
CA GLY A 121 -20.90 -5.08 12.02
C GLY A 121 -20.06 -4.66 13.22
N GLY A 122 -19.68 -5.60 14.10
CA GLY A 122 -18.86 -5.32 15.29
C GLY A 122 -17.35 -5.29 15.04
N LEU A 123 -16.92 -5.54 13.82
CA LEU A 123 -15.52 -5.47 13.44
C LEU A 123 -15.04 -4.00 13.46
N ILE A 124 -14.07 -3.70 14.33
CA ILE A 124 -13.51 -2.36 14.48
C ILE A 124 -12.33 -2.14 13.54
N ARG A 125 -11.51 -3.18 13.37
CA ARG A 125 -10.36 -3.22 12.46
C ARG A 125 -10.18 -4.62 11.91
N GLU A 126 -9.94 -4.69 10.62
CA GLU A 126 -9.54 -5.93 9.95
C GLU A 126 -8.05 -6.20 10.17
N GLY A 127 -7.68 -7.47 10.12
CA GLY A 127 -6.27 -7.85 9.99
C GLY A 127 -5.75 -7.39 8.62
N VAL A 128 -4.46 -7.16 8.51
CA VAL A 128 -3.82 -6.66 7.29
C VAL A 128 -2.62 -7.51 6.95
N ASP A 129 -2.54 -7.96 5.72
CA ASP A 129 -1.37 -8.67 5.21
C ASP A 129 -0.18 -7.73 4.96
N PRO A 130 1.06 -8.24 4.95
CA PRO A 130 2.23 -7.48 4.55
C PRO A 130 2.06 -6.89 3.15
N LEU A 131 2.79 -5.82 2.88
CA LEU A 131 2.77 -5.18 1.56
C LEU A 131 3.22 -6.15 0.47
N ALA A 132 2.45 -6.24 -0.61
CA ALA A 132 2.82 -7.00 -1.78
C ALA A 132 3.98 -6.33 -2.54
N VAL A 133 4.68 -7.09 -3.37
CA VAL A 133 5.81 -6.56 -4.17
C VAL A 133 5.40 -5.39 -5.07
N SER A 134 4.18 -5.42 -5.62
CA SER A 134 3.63 -4.33 -6.43
C SER A 134 3.43 -3.04 -5.63
N GLU A 135 2.98 -3.17 -4.38
CA GLU A 135 2.80 -2.05 -3.46
C GLU A 135 4.14 -1.47 -3.01
N LEU A 136 5.13 -2.33 -2.73
CA LEU A 136 6.50 -1.91 -2.42
C LEU A 136 7.15 -1.18 -3.61
N ARG A 137 6.92 -1.64 -4.85
CA ARG A 137 7.39 -0.95 -6.06
C ARG A 137 6.74 0.42 -6.23
N LEU A 138 5.43 0.54 -5.95
CA LEU A 138 4.76 1.83 -5.95
C LEU A 138 5.39 2.78 -4.92
N LEU A 139 5.58 2.32 -3.69
CA LEU A 139 6.21 3.13 -2.63
C LEU A 139 7.64 3.53 -3.00
N SER A 140 8.42 2.64 -3.63
CA SER A 140 9.79 2.95 -4.07
C SER A 140 9.86 3.98 -5.20
N SER A 141 8.75 4.27 -5.87
CA SER A 141 8.69 5.33 -6.89
C SER A 141 8.62 6.74 -6.32
N TYR A 142 8.36 6.87 -5.02
CA TYR A 142 8.41 8.17 -4.35
C TYR A 142 9.86 8.59 -4.11
N PRO A 143 10.20 9.86 -4.34
CA PRO A 143 11.59 10.35 -4.24
C PRO A 143 12.13 10.42 -2.81
N SER A 144 11.33 10.09 -1.81
CA SER A 144 11.74 10.16 -0.41
C SER A 144 12.62 8.99 -0.01
N LEU A 145 13.85 9.30 0.36
CA LEU A 145 14.81 8.35 0.90
C LEU A 145 14.84 8.33 2.45
N TYR A 146 14.14 9.25 3.10
CA TYR A 146 14.17 9.45 4.55
C TYR A 146 12.86 8.97 5.17
N ASP A 147 12.97 7.93 5.98
CA ASP A 147 11.86 7.06 6.36
C ASP A 147 10.80 7.67 7.28
N GLU A 148 11.06 8.73 8.02
CA GLU A 148 10.14 9.20 9.05
C GLU A 148 10.00 10.72 9.18
N ASP A 149 10.84 11.50 8.49
CA ASP A 149 10.73 12.96 8.46
C ASP A 149 9.83 13.44 7.32
N ALA A 150 8.54 13.23 7.47
CA ALA A 150 7.53 13.78 6.56
C ALA A 150 7.62 15.32 6.46
N VAL A 151 8.07 15.97 7.51
CA VAL A 151 8.22 17.42 7.64
C VAL A 151 9.26 18.00 6.69
N PHE A 152 10.42 17.36 6.59
CA PHE A 152 11.56 17.91 5.84
C PHE A 152 11.37 17.94 4.33
N LEU A 153 10.49 17.08 3.81
CA LEU A 153 10.27 16.93 2.37
C LEU A 153 8.81 17.18 1.94
N GLY A 154 7.93 17.56 2.87
CA GLY A 154 6.51 17.73 2.57
C GLY A 154 5.82 16.45 2.12
N ASN A 155 6.35 15.28 2.51
CA ASN A 155 5.95 13.99 1.95
C ASN A 155 4.99 13.22 2.85
N PHE A 156 4.01 13.92 3.40
CA PHE A 156 2.95 13.28 4.18
C PHE A 156 2.15 12.26 3.36
N ASP A 157 1.98 12.49 2.05
CA ASP A 157 1.30 11.52 1.18
C ASP A 157 2.01 10.16 1.18
N TYR A 158 3.36 10.17 1.07
CA TYR A 158 4.15 8.94 1.17
C TYR A 158 4.03 8.27 2.54
N ALA A 159 4.20 9.01 3.62
CA ALA A 159 4.17 8.48 4.98
C ALA A 159 2.80 7.85 5.31
N VAL A 160 1.71 8.56 4.97
CA VAL A 160 0.34 8.07 5.16
C VAL A 160 0.08 6.85 4.29
N ARG A 161 0.48 6.89 3.02
CA ARG A 161 0.30 5.79 2.08
C ARG A 161 1.06 4.55 2.53
N LYS A 162 2.33 4.66 2.91
CA LYS A 162 3.15 3.55 3.43
C LYS A 162 2.44 2.80 4.55
N LYS A 163 1.75 3.52 5.44
CA LYS A 163 1.11 2.94 6.62
C LYS A 163 -0.31 2.45 6.37
N PHE A 164 -1.09 3.13 5.53
CA PHE A 164 -2.53 2.92 5.43
C PHE A 164 -3.03 2.37 4.08
N MET A 165 -2.16 2.20 3.06
CA MET A 165 -2.58 1.74 1.73
C MET A 165 -3.27 0.38 1.71
N LYS A 166 -3.03 -0.47 2.70
CA LYS A 166 -3.73 -1.76 2.83
C LYS A 166 -5.20 -1.60 3.22
N ARG A 167 -5.52 -0.58 4.01
CA ARG A 167 -6.87 -0.27 4.48
C ARG A 167 -7.58 0.74 3.56
N ALA A 168 -6.82 1.53 2.83
CA ALA A 168 -7.34 2.55 1.94
C ALA A 168 -7.30 2.11 0.48
N GLN A 169 -8.33 2.47 -0.27
CA GLN A 169 -8.41 2.30 -1.70
C GLN A 169 -7.82 3.49 -2.45
N PHE A 170 -8.07 4.68 -1.93
CA PHE A 170 -7.53 5.92 -2.44
C PHE A 170 -7.02 6.78 -1.28
N ILE A 171 -5.85 7.40 -1.46
CA ILE A 171 -5.27 8.36 -0.52
C ILE A 171 -4.71 9.53 -1.32
N SER A 172 -4.99 10.74 -0.87
CA SER A 172 -4.36 11.96 -1.34
C SER A 172 -4.16 12.90 -0.16
N VAL A 173 -2.93 13.32 0.05
CA VAL A 173 -2.58 14.31 1.08
C VAL A 173 -1.85 15.44 0.40
N TRP A 174 -2.29 16.68 0.64
CA TRP A 174 -1.66 17.85 0.04
C TRP A 174 -1.59 19.01 1.02
N ASN A 175 -0.67 19.90 0.73
CA ASN A 175 -0.39 21.06 1.55
C ASN A 175 -1.22 22.31 1.13
N GLU A 176 -1.05 23.37 1.87
CA GLU A 176 -1.64 24.68 1.62
C GLU A 176 -1.34 25.21 0.20
N THR A 177 -0.11 25.07 -0.29
CA THR A 177 0.29 25.55 -1.61
C THR A 177 -0.52 24.90 -2.75
N LEU A 178 -0.74 23.58 -2.68
CA LEU A 178 -1.59 22.88 -3.64
C LEU A 178 -3.07 23.22 -3.45
N GLN A 179 -3.49 23.47 -2.21
CA GLN A 179 -4.84 23.96 -1.92
C GLN A 179 -5.07 25.31 -2.62
N GLU A 180 -4.11 26.21 -2.53
CA GLU A 180 -4.14 27.51 -3.18
C GLU A 180 -4.22 27.44 -4.70
N GLN A 181 -3.50 26.52 -5.30
CA GLN A 181 -3.47 26.35 -6.75
C GLN A 181 -4.78 25.81 -7.33
N HIS A 182 -5.49 24.97 -6.59
CA HIS A 182 -6.66 24.23 -7.11
C HIS A 182 -8.00 24.68 -6.53
N PHE A 183 -7.98 25.34 -5.38
CA PHE A 183 -9.18 25.76 -4.64
C PHE A 183 -9.05 27.22 -4.15
N ALA A 184 -10.17 27.80 -3.79
CA ALA A 184 -10.13 29.11 -3.12
C ALA A 184 -9.65 28.92 -1.68
N ILE A 185 -8.68 29.76 -1.26
CA ILE A 185 -8.11 29.72 0.08
C ILE A 185 -8.99 30.47 1.06
N THR A 186 -9.14 29.88 2.23
CA THR A 186 -9.68 30.56 3.41
C THR A 186 -8.60 30.66 4.49
N TYR A 187 -8.77 31.58 5.45
CA TYR A 187 -7.86 31.69 6.60
C TYR A 187 -7.78 30.40 7.44
N ARG A 188 -8.74 29.46 7.27
CA ARG A 188 -8.76 28.14 7.93
C ARG A 188 -7.79 27.16 7.31
N ASP A 189 -7.31 27.42 6.11
CA ASP A 189 -6.42 26.51 5.37
C ASP A 189 -4.93 26.81 5.64
N ILE A 190 -4.65 27.95 6.31
CA ILE A 190 -3.27 28.36 6.65
C ILE A 190 -2.66 27.37 7.64
N ASN A 191 -1.49 26.82 7.30
CA ASN A 191 -0.80 25.78 8.07
C ASN A 191 -1.65 24.52 8.32
N HIS A 192 -2.54 24.17 7.42
CA HIS A 192 -3.29 22.91 7.45
C HIS A 192 -2.84 21.97 6.34
N LEU A 193 -2.92 20.70 6.64
CA LEU A 193 -2.88 19.65 5.62
C LEU A 193 -4.30 19.30 5.20
N ASN A 194 -4.44 18.92 3.95
CA ASN A 194 -5.70 18.48 3.39
C ASN A 194 -5.60 16.99 3.06
N LEU A 195 -6.63 16.25 3.38
CA LEU A 195 -6.70 14.79 3.25
C LEU A 195 -7.97 14.39 2.52
N VAL A 196 -7.84 13.51 1.55
CA VAL A 196 -8.93 12.67 1.04
C VAL A 196 -8.52 11.22 1.16
N VAL A 197 -9.38 10.41 1.70
CA VAL A 197 -9.17 8.97 1.82
C VAL A 197 -10.47 8.23 1.55
N VAL A 198 -10.37 7.10 0.86
CA VAL A 198 -11.46 6.14 0.68
C VAL A 198 -11.03 4.82 1.25
N ALA A 199 -11.76 4.32 2.23
CA ALA A 199 -11.49 3.03 2.83
C ALA A 199 -11.90 1.89 1.89
N LYS A 200 -11.17 0.77 1.90
CA LYS A 200 -11.57 -0.47 1.20
C LYS A 200 -12.87 -1.01 1.78
N ASN A 201 -12.98 -1.00 3.10
CA ASN A 201 -14.20 -1.33 3.80
C ASN A 201 -14.94 -0.04 4.22
N PRO A 202 -16.12 0.26 3.66
CA PRO A 202 -16.87 1.48 3.98
C PRO A 202 -17.19 1.63 5.48
N ALA A 203 -17.31 0.53 6.22
CA ALA A 203 -17.57 0.56 7.66
C ALA A 203 -16.38 1.12 8.47
N GLU A 204 -15.19 1.08 7.92
CA GLU A 204 -13.96 1.60 8.55
C GLU A 204 -13.64 3.06 8.18
N GLN A 205 -14.41 3.70 7.30
CA GLN A 205 -14.10 5.04 6.78
C GLN A 205 -13.76 6.05 7.88
N ALA A 206 -14.67 6.24 8.84
CA ALA A 206 -14.49 7.20 9.93
C ALA A 206 -13.29 6.86 10.85
N THR A 207 -13.06 5.56 11.10
CA THR A 207 -11.94 5.10 11.92
C THR A 207 -10.62 5.32 11.19
N LEU A 208 -10.58 5.07 9.88
CA LEU A 208 -9.39 5.27 9.05
C LEU A 208 -9.01 6.75 8.97
N GLU A 209 -9.97 7.64 8.78
CA GLU A 209 -9.76 9.09 8.79
C GLU A 209 -9.15 9.56 10.11
N GLN A 210 -9.71 9.13 11.23
CA GLN A 210 -9.18 9.47 12.56
C GLN A 210 -7.78 8.91 12.80
N ASP A 211 -7.51 7.67 12.37
CA ASP A 211 -6.20 7.03 12.50
C ASP A 211 -5.15 7.78 11.67
N ILE A 212 -5.49 8.23 10.46
CA ILE A 212 -4.59 9.02 9.60
C ILE A 212 -4.33 10.40 10.22
N CYS A 213 -5.35 11.10 10.67
CA CYS A 213 -5.19 12.41 11.32
C CYS A 213 -4.30 12.31 12.56
N ARG A 214 -4.51 11.28 13.38
CA ARG A 214 -3.65 11.03 14.56
C ARG A 214 -2.21 10.68 14.16
N TYR A 215 -2.02 9.93 13.11
CA TYR A 215 -0.69 9.58 12.62
C TYR A 215 0.07 10.79 12.07
N ILE A 216 -0.60 11.67 11.33
CA ILE A 216 -0.01 12.94 10.85
C ILE A 216 0.44 13.80 12.04
N GLY A 217 -0.40 13.95 13.06
CA GLY A 217 -0.04 14.67 14.29
C GLY A 217 1.11 14.02 15.07
N TYR A 218 1.25 12.68 15.00
CA TYR A 218 2.39 11.98 15.58
C TYR A 218 3.69 12.22 14.79
N CYS A 219 3.62 12.26 13.45
CA CYS A 219 4.78 12.56 12.61
C CYS A 219 5.25 14.00 12.79
N ASP A 220 4.32 14.94 12.97
CA ASP A 220 4.62 16.35 13.22
C ASP A 220 3.54 17.01 14.07
N ASN A 221 3.91 17.38 15.29
CA ASN A 221 3.03 18.07 16.24
C ASN A 221 2.46 19.41 15.70
N LEU A 222 3.10 20.02 14.70
CA LEU A 222 2.60 21.24 14.07
C LEU A 222 1.21 21.03 13.45
N TYR A 223 0.96 19.84 12.92
CA TYR A 223 -0.29 19.45 12.26
C TYR A 223 -1.27 18.70 13.16
N GLU A 224 -0.99 18.60 14.45
CA GLU A 224 -1.96 18.04 15.39
C GLU A 224 -3.25 18.88 15.40
N GLY A 225 -4.37 18.22 15.04
CA GLY A 225 -5.67 18.91 14.92
C GLY A 225 -5.80 19.87 13.72
N LYS A 226 -4.80 19.91 12.80
CA LYS A 226 -4.77 20.78 11.62
C LYS A 226 -4.82 19.98 10.32
N VAL A 227 -5.67 18.99 10.25
CA VAL A 227 -5.93 18.21 9.05
C VAL A 227 -7.37 18.41 8.63
N ASN A 228 -7.57 18.97 7.45
CA ASN A 228 -8.88 19.12 6.84
C ASN A 228 -9.20 17.86 6.02
N VAL A 229 -10.25 17.15 6.37
CA VAL A 229 -10.75 15.99 5.62
C VAL A 229 -11.77 16.46 4.60
N HIS A 230 -11.55 16.15 3.33
CA HIS A 230 -12.42 16.50 2.21
C HIS A 230 -13.12 15.28 1.65
N GLU A 231 -14.26 15.49 1.02
CA GLU A 231 -14.93 14.45 0.25
C GLU A 231 -14.21 14.14 -1.05
N VAL A 232 -14.21 12.86 -1.42
CA VAL A 232 -13.67 12.41 -2.70
C VAL A 232 -14.63 12.76 -3.83
N VAL A 233 -14.07 13.23 -4.94
CA VAL A 233 -14.80 13.39 -6.20
C VAL A 233 -14.38 12.26 -7.12
N GLU A 234 -15.24 11.29 -7.35
CA GLU A 234 -14.99 10.18 -8.27
C GLU A 234 -15.08 10.68 -9.72
N LYS A 235 -14.01 10.42 -10.50
CA LYS A 235 -13.89 10.88 -11.89
C LYS A 235 -13.50 9.72 -12.81
N PRO A 236 -14.47 8.97 -13.35
CA PRO A 236 -14.18 7.98 -14.38
C PRO A 236 -13.64 8.66 -15.63
N ILE A 237 -12.48 8.21 -16.15
CA ILE A 237 -11.88 8.76 -17.38
C ILE A 237 -12.43 8.00 -18.58
N GLU A 238 -12.79 8.76 -19.63
CA GLU A 238 -13.11 8.20 -20.93
C GLU A 238 -11.86 7.78 -21.67
N VAL A 239 -11.84 6.51 -22.08
CA VAL A 239 -10.76 5.90 -22.89
C VAL A 239 -11.35 5.52 -24.23
N LYS A 240 -10.86 6.13 -25.31
CA LYS A 240 -11.25 5.79 -26.69
C LYS A 240 -10.09 5.10 -27.38
N ILE A 241 -10.33 3.88 -27.84
CA ILE A 241 -9.34 3.08 -28.57
C ILE A 241 -9.90 2.85 -29.97
N LYS A 242 -9.13 3.27 -30.96
CA LYS A 242 -9.43 3.03 -32.38
C LYS A 242 -8.29 2.24 -32.98
N GLY A 243 -8.63 1.21 -33.74
CA GLY A 243 -7.61 0.40 -34.38
C GLY A 243 -8.12 -0.51 -35.48
N SER A 244 -7.20 -1.15 -36.12
CA SER A 244 -7.42 -2.16 -37.16
C SER A 244 -6.89 -3.51 -36.68
N LEU A 245 -7.61 -4.58 -36.97
CA LEU A 245 -7.23 -5.95 -36.63
C LEU A 245 -7.08 -6.78 -37.89
N ALA A 246 -6.08 -7.64 -37.91
CA ALA A 246 -5.97 -8.71 -38.92
C ALA A 246 -7.25 -9.57 -38.92
N SER A 247 -7.68 -10.01 -40.12
CA SER A 247 -8.93 -10.76 -40.31
C SER A 247 -9.04 -12.07 -39.52
N VAL A 248 -7.90 -12.58 -39.09
CA VAL A 248 -7.76 -13.84 -38.27
C VAL A 248 -8.35 -13.69 -36.86
N HIS A 249 -8.42 -12.45 -36.35
CA HIS A 249 -8.83 -12.20 -34.96
C HIS A 249 -10.32 -11.86 -34.85
N ASN A 250 -10.95 -12.33 -33.78
CA ASN A 250 -12.32 -11.99 -33.43
C ASN A 250 -12.36 -10.60 -32.77
N THR A 251 -12.97 -9.63 -33.42
CA THR A 251 -13.05 -8.24 -32.95
C THR A 251 -13.75 -8.12 -31.60
N ASP A 252 -14.82 -8.87 -31.34
CA ASP A 252 -15.59 -8.72 -30.10
C ASP A 252 -14.86 -9.33 -28.92
N MET A 253 -14.14 -10.43 -29.14
CA MET A 253 -13.27 -11.04 -28.15
C MET A 253 -12.15 -10.08 -27.77
N VAL A 254 -11.48 -9.47 -28.74
CA VAL A 254 -10.39 -8.51 -28.50
C VAL A 254 -10.89 -7.26 -27.78
N LYS A 255 -12.07 -6.73 -28.14
CA LYS A 255 -12.71 -5.61 -27.41
C LYS A 255 -12.92 -5.94 -25.93
N THR A 256 -13.40 -7.14 -25.66
CA THR A 256 -13.64 -7.60 -24.28
C THR A 256 -12.32 -7.72 -23.50
N GLN A 257 -11.30 -8.33 -24.10
CA GLN A 257 -9.97 -8.46 -23.51
C GLN A 257 -9.34 -7.09 -23.17
N ILE A 258 -9.44 -6.12 -24.10
CA ILE A 258 -8.95 -4.75 -23.86
C ILE A 258 -9.66 -4.13 -22.66
N LYS A 259 -11.00 -4.23 -22.61
CA LYS A 259 -11.78 -3.66 -21.50
C LYS A 259 -11.42 -4.29 -20.16
N GLU A 260 -11.31 -5.60 -20.10
CA GLU A 260 -10.94 -6.33 -18.89
C GLU A 260 -9.53 -5.98 -18.43
N LEU A 261 -8.56 -5.98 -19.34
CA LEU A 261 -7.17 -5.63 -19.06
C LEU A 261 -7.03 -4.20 -18.50
N LEU A 262 -7.72 -3.24 -19.13
CA LEU A 262 -7.66 -1.84 -18.68
C LEU A 262 -8.36 -1.62 -17.35
N VAL A 263 -9.49 -2.27 -17.10
CA VAL A 263 -10.18 -2.19 -15.81
C VAL A 263 -9.36 -2.86 -14.70
N GLU A 264 -8.73 -3.99 -14.98
CA GLU A 264 -7.84 -4.66 -14.01
C GLU A 264 -6.67 -3.74 -13.61
N ARG A 265 -6.05 -3.07 -14.58
CA ARG A 265 -4.85 -2.25 -14.33
C ARG A 265 -5.13 -0.83 -13.87
N TYR A 266 -6.19 -0.20 -14.33
CA TYR A 266 -6.53 1.22 -14.10
C TYR A 266 -7.92 1.43 -13.52
N GLY A 267 -8.59 0.36 -13.14
CA GLY A 267 -9.92 0.42 -12.53
C GLY A 267 -9.89 0.96 -11.09
N ARG A 268 -11.06 1.10 -10.53
CA ARG A 268 -11.27 1.67 -9.19
C ARG A 268 -10.50 0.93 -8.09
N GLU A 269 -10.36 -0.37 -8.19
CA GLU A 269 -9.66 -1.21 -7.20
C GLU A 269 -8.17 -1.39 -7.50
N SER A 270 -7.68 -0.79 -8.59
CA SER A 270 -6.30 -0.94 -9.00
C SER A 270 -5.35 -0.10 -8.18
N LEU A 271 -4.11 -0.58 -8.05
CA LEU A 271 -3.05 0.16 -7.41
C LEU A 271 -2.67 1.44 -8.19
N SER A 272 -2.85 1.44 -9.52
CA SER A 272 -2.53 2.58 -10.37
C SER A 272 -3.44 3.77 -10.13
N SER A 273 -4.70 3.54 -9.74
CA SER A 273 -5.68 4.58 -9.41
C SER A 273 -5.69 4.97 -7.93
N SER A 274 -4.91 4.30 -7.09
CA SER A 274 -4.95 4.48 -5.63
C SER A 274 -4.42 5.82 -5.13
N ARG A 275 -3.84 6.65 -6.02
CA ARG A 275 -3.21 7.94 -5.71
C ARG A 275 -3.73 9.05 -6.59
N TRP A 276 -3.52 10.29 -6.17
CA TRP A 276 -3.77 11.44 -7.01
C TRP A 276 -2.89 11.41 -8.26
N LEU A 277 -3.51 11.56 -9.42
CA LEU A 277 -2.88 11.59 -10.73
C LEU A 277 -3.14 12.96 -11.37
N VAL A 278 -2.19 13.87 -11.24
CA VAL A 278 -2.30 15.26 -11.75
C VAL A 278 -2.69 15.30 -13.23
N ASN A 279 -2.00 14.52 -14.05
CA ASN A 279 -2.16 14.49 -15.51
C ASN A 279 -2.96 13.26 -16.00
N GLY A 280 -3.66 12.55 -15.10
CA GLY A 280 -4.32 11.30 -15.46
C GLY A 280 -3.34 10.16 -15.78
N PHE A 281 -3.79 9.21 -16.60
CA PHE A 281 -2.99 8.04 -16.99
C PHE A 281 -2.11 8.32 -18.20
N ASN A 282 -1.01 7.57 -18.30
CA ASN A 282 -0.10 7.67 -19.45
C ASN A 282 -0.57 6.76 -20.59
N THR A 283 -0.89 7.36 -21.75
CA THR A 283 -1.31 6.64 -22.95
C THR A 283 -0.26 5.67 -23.48
N GLN A 284 1.03 6.00 -23.32
CA GLN A 284 2.12 5.13 -23.76
C GLN A 284 2.22 3.86 -22.91
N GLU A 285 2.03 3.98 -21.58
CA GLU A 285 1.96 2.81 -20.70
C GLU A 285 0.76 1.93 -21.02
N MET A 286 -0.40 2.53 -21.27
CA MET A 286 -1.59 1.79 -21.70
C MET A 286 -1.37 1.08 -23.03
N GLY A 287 -0.76 1.75 -24.00
CA GLY A 287 -0.42 1.17 -25.30
C GLY A 287 0.53 -0.01 -25.18
N LYS A 288 1.58 0.14 -24.38
CA LYS A 288 2.51 -0.95 -24.09
C LYS A 288 1.81 -2.12 -23.40
N LEU A 289 0.96 -1.84 -22.41
CA LEU A 289 0.20 -2.88 -21.71
C LEU A 289 -0.68 -3.70 -22.66
N ILE A 290 -1.37 -3.05 -23.61
CA ILE A 290 -2.21 -3.70 -24.60
C ILE A 290 -1.34 -4.55 -25.55
N ASN A 291 -0.24 -4.00 -26.06
CA ASN A 291 0.66 -4.73 -26.96
C ASN A 291 1.28 -5.97 -26.30
N ASP A 292 1.67 -5.85 -25.03
CA ASP A 292 2.36 -6.94 -24.33
C ASP A 292 1.39 -8.08 -23.95
N ASN A 293 0.09 -7.79 -23.74
CA ASN A 293 -0.87 -8.77 -23.22
C ASN A 293 -1.90 -9.26 -24.23
N ILE A 294 -2.13 -8.54 -25.35
CA ILE A 294 -3.12 -8.92 -26.34
C ILE A 294 -2.44 -9.36 -27.64
N VAL A 295 -2.45 -10.67 -27.86
CA VAL A 295 -1.78 -11.32 -29.02
C VAL A 295 -2.21 -10.71 -30.34
N ALA A 296 -3.45 -10.26 -30.47
CA ALA A 296 -3.97 -9.65 -31.70
C ALA A 296 -3.21 -8.39 -32.16
N PHE A 297 -2.55 -7.66 -31.24
CA PHE A 297 -1.74 -6.48 -31.55
C PHE A 297 -0.25 -6.77 -31.67
N GLN A 298 0.17 -8.01 -31.47
CA GLN A 298 1.53 -8.44 -31.76
C GLN A 298 1.72 -8.79 -33.25
N ASP A 299 0.61 -8.83 -33.99
CA ASP A 299 0.63 -9.00 -35.43
C ASP A 299 0.95 -7.67 -36.16
N ARG A 300 1.82 -7.72 -37.17
CA ARG A 300 2.21 -6.55 -38.00
C ARG A 300 1.06 -5.90 -38.76
N MET A 301 -0.04 -6.61 -38.93
CA MET A 301 -1.24 -6.14 -39.65
C MET A 301 -2.25 -5.43 -38.75
N SER A 302 -2.01 -5.45 -37.44
CA SER A 302 -2.89 -4.84 -36.46
C SER A 302 -2.23 -3.62 -35.84
N ASP A 303 -3.01 -2.53 -35.69
CA ASP A 303 -2.54 -1.28 -35.09
C ASP A 303 -3.68 -0.61 -34.31
N PHE A 304 -3.34 0.22 -33.33
CA PHE A 304 -4.33 0.98 -32.58
C PHE A 304 -3.78 2.30 -32.04
N THR A 305 -4.69 3.21 -31.77
CA THR A 305 -4.41 4.49 -31.10
C THR A 305 -5.30 4.63 -29.86
N ILE A 306 -4.75 5.21 -28.81
CA ILE A 306 -5.45 5.49 -27.56
C ILE A 306 -5.62 6.99 -27.42
N MET A 307 -6.83 7.41 -27.12
CA MET A 307 -7.18 8.78 -26.77
C MET A 307 -7.82 8.79 -25.38
N LEU A 308 -7.28 9.63 -24.50
CA LEU A 308 -7.81 9.86 -23.15
C LEU A 308 -8.37 11.28 -23.08
N SER A 309 -9.46 11.45 -22.35
CA SER A 309 -9.93 12.77 -21.93
C SER A 309 -9.10 13.25 -20.72
N ASN A 310 -7.82 13.57 -20.97
CA ASN A 310 -6.94 14.05 -19.93
C ASN A 310 -7.15 15.55 -19.69
N GLU A 311 -7.57 15.88 -18.48
CA GLU A 311 -7.58 17.22 -17.91
C GLU A 311 -6.69 17.23 -16.66
N LEU A 312 -6.29 18.42 -16.23
CA LEU A 312 -5.61 18.56 -14.94
C LEU A 312 -6.59 18.19 -13.81
N ASN A 313 -6.21 17.20 -13.03
CA ASN A 313 -7.05 16.71 -11.94
C ASN A 313 -6.72 17.43 -10.64
N LYS A 314 -7.76 17.75 -9.87
CA LYS A 314 -7.62 18.32 -8.54
C LYS A 314 -7.18 17.24 -7.52
N PRO A 315 -6.54 17.63 -6.41
CA PRO A 315 -6.07 16.66 -5.41
C PRO A 315 -7.15 15.79 -4.77
N ASN A 316 -8.41 16.25 -4.77
CA ASN A 316 -9.54 15.50 -4.24
C ASN A 316 -10.26 14.65 -5.30
N GLU A 317 -9.80 14.66 -6.55
CA GLU A 317 -10.38 13.86 -7.64
C GLU A 317 -9.72 12.49 -7.71
N TRP A 318 -10.55 11.47 -7.59
CA TRP A 318 -10.12 10.08 -7.74
C TRP A 318 -10.40 9.62 -9.16
N VAL A 319 -9.33 9.43 -9.89
CA VAL A 319 -9.35 9.11 -11.32
C VAL A 319 -9.18 7.62 -11.53
N TYR A 320 -10.08 6.99 -12.28
CA TYR A 320 -10.04 5.57 -12.59
C TYR A 320 -10.79 5.26 -13.90
N VAL A 321 -10.70 4.03 -14.39
CA VAL A 321 -11.34 3.55 -15.60
C VAL A 321 -12.44 2.56 -15.25
N THR A 322 -13.58 2.65 -15.94
CA THR A 322 -14.69 1.68 -15.82
C THR A 322 -14.94 0.97 -17.13
N LYS A 323 -15.65 -0.15 -17.12
CA LYS A 323 -16.03 -0.86 -18.38
C LYS A 323 -16.86 0.02 -19.30
N ASP A 324 -17.68 0.91 -18.75
CA ASP A 324 -18.58 1.80 -19.49
C ASP A 324 -17.84 3.03 -20.04
N SER A 325 -16.75 3.46 -19.37
CA SER A 325 -15.94 4.58 -19.83
C SER A 325 -14.96 4.20 -20.97
N ILE A 326 -14.85 2.89 -21.31
CA ILE A 326 -13.98 2.42 -22.39
C ILE A 326 -14.79 2.20 -23.66
N THR A 327 -14.49 2.98 -24.70
CA THR A 327 -15.01 2.81 -26.04
C THR A 327 -13.94 2.20 -26.92
N VAL A 328 -14.20 1.05 -27.54
CA VAL A 328 -13.26 0.35 -28.41
C VAL A 328 -13.88 0.18 -29.79
N GLU A 329 -13.31 0.87 -30.77
CA GLU A 329 -13.68 0.81 -32.17
C GLU A 329 -12.58 0.08 -32.96
N LEU A 330 -12.86 -1.17 -33.39
CA LEU A 330 -11.92 -1.99 -34.13
C LEU A 330 -12.52 -2.34 -35.48
N GLU A 331 -11.77 -2.02 -36.54
CA GLU A 331 -12.10 -2.38 -37.89
C GLU A 331 -11.25 -3.56 -38.37
N ARG A 332 -11.75 -4.38 -39.26
CA ARG A 332 -10.94 -5.44 -39.86
C ARG A 332 -10.10 -4.85 -40.99
N THR A 333 -8.81 -5.14 -40.95
CA THR A 333 -7.92 -4.82 -42.07
C THR A 333 -8.40 -5.60 -43.29
N ALA A 334 -8.55 -4.92 -44.43
CA ALA A 334 -8.92 -5.58 -45.67
C ALA A 334 -7.87 -6.66 -45.99
N ASP A 335 -8.34 -7.88 -46.22
CA ASP A 335 -7.46 -8.97 -46.69
C ASP A 335 -6.80 -8.57 -48.01
N ILE A 336 -5.47 -8.57 -48.03
CA ILE A 336 -4.68 -8.43 -49.26
C ILE A 336 -4.79 -9.71 -50.13
N SER A 337 -5.66 -10.65 -49.75
CA SER A 337 -5.89 -11.90 -50.44
C SER A 337 -6.59 -11.76 -51.80
N GLY A 338 -6.80 -10.53 -52.27
CA GLY A 338 -7.30 -10.25 -53.62
C GLY A 338 -6.24 -10.13 -54.70
N ALA A 339 -4.97 -10.34 -54.43
CA ALA A 339 -3.95 -10.48 -55.45
C ALA A 339 -4.08 -11.87 -56.12
N THR A 340 -4.99 -11.98 -57.05
CA THR A 340 -4.96 -13.06 -58.05
C THR A 340 -3.62 -12.96 -58.79
N TRP A 341 -2.71 -13.83 -58.48
CA TRP A 341 -1.54 -14.09 -59.29
C TRP A 341 -2.05 -14.73 -60.60
N THR A 342 -2.25 -13.93 -61.61
CA THR A 342 -2.34 -14.44 -62.98
C THR A 342 -0.92 -14.78 -63.42
N LEU A 343 -0.63 -16.07 -63.50
CA LEU A 343 0.55 -16.60 -64.20
C LEU A 343 0.44 -16.36 -65.68
#